data_f34bea8519c3397f01689db46627e790
#
_entry.id   f34bea8519c3397f01689db46627e790
#
_cell.length_a   1.000
_cell.length_b   1.000
_cell.length_c   1.000
_cell.angle_alpha   90.00
_cell.angle_beta   90.00
_cell.angle_gamma   90.00
#
_symmetry.space_group_name_H-M   'P 1'
#
loop_
_entity.id
_entity.type
_entity.pdbx_description
1 polymer ?
#
loop_
_entity_poly.entity_id
_entity_poly.type
_entity_poly.pdbx_seq_one_letter_code
_entity_poly.pdbx_strand_id
1 'polypeptide(L)'
;MPHPTMEGMKQKGRIYVCDLAGTEPAGDIVFAKYTHTKEEDGTIFHKFIGPHDDPKKTKELQDQGKKINLSLTEMAQFFMKMAQAIKKKKLKPGKSIPGCNSYFLCKFLKDTMLQARTYLFCAIRPEVKYHPYTFSTLGFAKNASVIKLSPKKATAASSPMERKLMKELESMKALVASLNAPGGGGGGGDAAMAAKMKAMEEDMAAKSKELELALN
;
A
#
# COMPACT_ATOMS: atom_id res chain seq x y z
N MET A 1 6.88 1.75 -16.84
CA MET A 1 5.85 1.60 -17.90
C MET A 1 5.38 3.00 -18.30
N PRO A 2 5.12 3.28 -19.57
CA PRO A 2 4.59 4.58 -20.00
C PRO A 2 3.21 4.83 -19.37
N HIS A 3 2.87 6.10 -19.16
CA HIS A 3 1.57 6.47 -18.64
C HIS A 3 0.51 6.37 -19.74
N PRO A 4 -0.66 5.74 -19.51
CA PRO A 4 -1.63 5.47 -20.58
C PRO A 4 -2.31 6.70 -21.17
N THR A 5 -2.32 7.81 -20.42
CA THR A 5 -3.04 9.04 -20.81
C THR A 5 -2.13 10.27 -20.92
N MET A 6 -0.87 10.16 -20.56
CA MET A 6 0.10 11.26 -20.60
C MET A 6 1.39 10.77 -21.26
N GLU A 7 1.63 11.26 -22.46
CA GLU A 7 2.82 10.96 -23.24
C GLU A 7 4.07 11.50 -22.53
N GLY A 8 5.13 10.67 -22.42
CA GLY A 8 6.36 11.04 -21.72
C GLY A 8 6.39 10.74 -20.20
N MET A 9 5.28 10.42 -19.57
CA MET A 9 5.24 10.07 -18.14
C MET A 9 5.43 8.58 -17.88
N LYS A 10 6.20 8.26 -16.84
CA LYS A 10 6.40 6.88 -16.36
C LYS A 10 5.44 6.59 -15.19
N GLN A 11 4.79 5.44 -15.22
CA GLN A 11 4.06 4.93 -14.06
C GLN A 11 5.07 4.38 -13.05
N LYS A 12 5.00 4.88 -11.81
CA LYS A 12 5.74 4.31 -10.67
C LYS A 12 4.81 3.33 -9.94
N GLY A 13 5.25 2.08 -9.83
CA GLY A 13 4.61 1.08 -8.98
C GLY A 13 5.27 1.04 -7.60
N ARG A 14 4.50 0.64 -6.57
CA ARG A 14 5.02 0.35 -5.24
C ARG A 14 4.64 -1.07 -4.87
N ILE A 15 5.58 -1.79 -4.29
CA ILE A 15 5.36 -3.12 -3.72
C ILE A 15 5.58 -2.99 -2.21
N TYR A 16 4.62 -3.47 -1.45
CA TYR A 16 4.72 -3.59 0.00
C TYR A 16 4.84 -5.08 0.32
N VAL A 17 5.92 -5.45 0.97
CA VAL A 17 6.13 -6.79 1.51
C VAL A 17 6.02 -6.67 3.02
N CYS A 18 5.04 -7.35 3.61
CA CYS A 18 4.76 -7.27 5.03
C CYS A 18 4.87 -8.69 5.62
N ASP A 19 5.87 -8.88 6.47
CA ASP A 19 5.99 -10.07 7.31
C ASP A 19 5.34 -9.74 8.67
N LEU A 20 4.27 -10.46 9.01
CA LEU A 20 3.53 -10.26 10.25
C LEU A 20 3.93 -11.34 11.26
N ALA A 21 4.12 -10.93 12.50
CA ALA A 21 4.36 -11.87 13.58
C ALA A 21 3.23 -12.90 13.70
N GLY A 22 3.57 -14.08 14.22
CA GLY A 22 2.60 -15.15 14.46
C GLY A 22 1.59 -14.82 15.57
N THR A 23 0.61 -15.71 15.75
CA THR A 23 -0.46 -15.58 16.75
C THR A 23 -0.23 -16.57 17.91
N GLU A 24 1.00 -16.86 18.25
CA GLU A 24 1.35 -17.75 19.35
C GLU A 24 0.77 -17.23 20.67
N PRO A 25 0.29 -18.13 21.55
CA PRO A 25 -0.14 -17.73 22.89
C PRO A 25 1.00 -17.01 23.63
N ALA A 26 0.73 -15.84 24.15
CA ALA A 26 1.76 -15.07 24.84
C ALA A 26 2.38 -15.80 26.04
N GLY A 27 1.61 -16.73 26.67
CA GLY A 27 2.08 -17.59 27.74
C GLY A 27 3.14 -18.61 27.33
N ASP A 28 3.16 -18.99 26.05
CA ASP A 28 4.12 -19.97 25.52
C ASP A 28 5.44 -19.31 25.09
N ILE A 29 5.50 -17.99 25.11
CA ILE A 29 6.71 -17.23 24.74
C ILE A 29 7.69 -17.27 25.90
N VAL A 30 8.91 -17.75 25.61
CA VAL A 30 10.01 -17.80 26.58
C VAL A 30 11.26 -17.16 25.99
N PHE A 31 12.09 -16.58 26.87
CA PHE A 31 13.42 -16.16 26.45
C PHE A 31 14.25 -17.42 26.19
N ALA A 32 14.81 -17.54 24.99
CA ALA A 32 15.41 -18.77 24.54
C ALA A 32 16.94 -18.78 24.64
N LYS A 33 17.50 -19.91 25.02
CA LYS A 33 18.93 -20.20 24.89
C LYS A 33 19.21 -20.83 23.55
N TYR A 34 20.27 -20.34 22.88
CA TYR A 34 20.79 -20.91 21.64
C TYR A 34 22.26 -21.25 21.80
N THR A 35 22.69 -22.36 21.23
CA THR A 35 24.10 -22.61 20.94
C THR A 35 24.40 -22.19 19.51
N HIS A 36 25.63 -21.77 19.27
CA HIS A 36 26.12 -21.38 17.95
C HIS A 36 27.18 -22.38 17.52
N THR A 37 26.98 -23.00 16.37
CA THR A 37 27.97 -23.84 15.72
C THR A 37 28.41 -23.15 14.44
N LYS A 38 29.70 -22.89 14.29
CA LYS A 38 30.28 -22.29 13.07
C LYS A 38 30.87 -23.44 12.25
N GLU A 39 30.42 -23.57 11.01
CA GLU A 39 31.00 -24.53 10.07
C GLU A 39 32.25 -23.97 9.38
N GLU A 40 33.01 -24.83 8.68
CA GLU A 40 34.26 -24.47 8.01
C GLU A 40 34.06 -23.40 6.92
N ASP A 41 32.89 -23.35 6.28
CA ASP A 41 32.49 -22.34 5.29
C ASP A 41 32.13 -20.98 5.90
N GLY A 42 32.16 -20.86 7.23
CA GLY A 42 31.80 -19.66 7.96
C GLY A 42 30.33 -19.53 8.31
N THR A 43 29.47 -20.46 7.90
CA THR A 43 28.05 -20.48 8.22
C THR A 43 27.82 -20.70 9.71
N ILE A 44 26.95 -19.89 10.32
CA ILE A 44 26.62 -19.98 11.75
C ILE A 44 25.22 -20.57 11.90
N PHE A 45 25.13 -21.72 12.53
CA PHE A 45 23.87 -22.35 12.89
C PHE A 45 23.50 -22.04 14.33
N HIS A 46 22.24 -21.69 14.55
CA HIS A 46 21.65 -21.44 15.86
C HIS A 46 20.77 -22.61 16.25
N LYS A 47 21.15 -23.36 17.26
CA LYS A 47 20.33 -24.48 17.78
C LYS A 47 19.69 -24.05 19.09
N PHE A 48 18.37 -24.14 19.17
CA PHE A 48 17.63 -23.95 20.41
C PHE A 48 17.95 -25.10 21.39
N ILE A 49 18.35 -24.73 22.61
CA ILE A 49 18.72 -25.68 23.66
C ILE A 49 17.82 -25.63 24.89
N GLY A 50 16.90 -24.69 24.94
CA GLY A 50 15.93 -24.57 26.04
C GLY A 50 15.59 -23.13 26.40
N PRO A 51 14.69 -22.93 27.37
CA PRO A 51 14.42 -21.62 27.93
C PRO A 51 15.65 -21.08 28.66
N HIS A 52 15.82 -19.77 28.61
CA HIS A 52 16.81 -19.07 29.41
C HIS A 52 16.24 -18.75 30.79
N ASP A 53 17.06 -18.89 31.85
CA ASP A 53 16.69 -18.57 33.23
C ASP A 53 16.73 -17.05 33.45
N ASP A 54 15.85 -16.32 32.77
CA ASP A 54 15.65 -14.88 32.93
C ASP A 54 14.16 -14.58 32.90
N PRO A 55 13.49 -14.63 34.05
CA PRO A 55 12.05 -14.42 34.14
C PRO A 55 11.63 -13.00 33.76
N LYS A 56 12.52 -11.99 33.94
CA LYS A 56 12.21 -10.61 33.56
C LYS A 56 12.12 -10.48 32.03
N LYS A 57 13.12 -10.98 31.31
CA LYS A 57 13.11 -10.98 29.84
C LYS A 57 11.97 -11.83 29.27
N THR A 58 11.70 -12.99 29.87
CA THR A 58 10.55 -13.81 29.47
C THR A 58 9.24 -13.03 29.61
N LYS A 59 9.04 -12.30 30.72
CA LYS A 59 7.85 -11.46 30.93
C LYS A 59 7.76 -10.33 29.92
N GLU A 60 8.85 -9.64 29.64
CA GLU A 60 8.89 -8.58 28.62
C GLU A 60 8.48 -9.11 27.25
N LEU A 61 9.00 -10.27 26.83
CA LEU A 61 8.64 -10.92 25.56
C LEU A 61 7.16 -11.33 25.54
N GLN A 62 6.63 -11.85 26.65
CA GLN A 62 5.21 -12.18 26.77
C GLN A 62 4.32 -10.95 26.66
N ASP A 63 4.71 -9.82 27.24
CA ASP A 63 3.96 -8.57 27.15
C ASP A 63 4.03 -7.96 25.74
N GLN A 64 5.14 -8.13 25.04
CA GLN A 64 5.24 -7.80 23.61
C GLN A 64 4.33 -8.70 22.76
N GLY A 65 4.33 -10.01 23.00
CA GLY A 65 3.47 -10.98 22.33
C GLY A 65 1.97 -10.67 22.51
N LYS A 66 1.56 -10.25 23.72
CA LYS A 66 0.18 -9.79 23.95
C LYS A 66 -0.19 -8.60 23.06
N LYS A 67 0.70 -7.58 22.95
CA LYS A 67 0.46 -6.41 22.10
C LYS A 67 0.38 -6.78 20.61
N ILE A 68 1.24 -7.70 20.16
CA ILE A 68 1.19 -8.25 18.80
C ILE A 68 -0.16 -8.92 18.56
N ASN A 69 -0.57 -9.85 19.43
CA ASN A 69 -1.82 -10.57 19.30
C ASN A 69 -3.05 -9.63 19.32
N LEU A 70 -3.04 -8.58 20.12
CA LEU A 70 -4.09 -7.57 20.13
C LEU A 70 -4.16 -6.80 18.80
N SER A 71 -3.02 -6.47 18.20
CA SER A 71 -2.98 -5.79 16.90
C SER A 71 -3.50 -6.66 15.76
N LEU A 72 -3.16 -7.95 15.75
CA LEU A 72 -3.67 -8.92 14.79
C LEU A 72 -5.16 -9.21 15.00
N THR A 73 -5.63 -9.19 16.24
CA THR A 73 -7.06 -9.31 16.57
C THR A 73 -7.84 -8.11 16.04
N GLU A 74 -7.32 -6.88 16.16
CA GLU A 74 -7.95 -5.71 15.55
C GLU A 74 -8.04 -5.83 14.02
N MET A 75 -7.00 -6.35 13.37
CA MET A 75 -7.01 -6.60 11.93
C MET A 75 -8.05 -7.68 11.56
N ALA A 76 -8.17 -8.73 12.35
CA ALA A 76 -9.19 -9.76 12.15
C ALA A 76 -10.62 -9.18 12.28
N GLN A 77 -10.84 -8.34 13.28
CA GLN A 77 -12.10 -7.63 13.46
C GLN A 77 -12.41 -6.69 12.30
N PHE A 78 -11.39 -6.00 11.78
CA PHE A 78 -11.51 -5.17 10.59
C PHE A 78 -12.00 -5.99 9.40
N PHE A 79 -11.37 -7.12 9.10
CA PHE A 79 -11.79 -7.99 7.99
C PHE A 79 -13.21 -8.54 8.19
N MET A 80 -13.55 -8.96 9.40
CA MET A 80 -14.89 -9.45 9.71
C MET A 80 -15.96 -8.37 9.49
N LYS A 81 -15.75 -7.16 10.01
CA LYS A 81 -16.67 -6.02 9.84
C LYS A 81 -16.78 -5.60 8.37
N MET A 82 -15.66 -5.59 7.64
CA MET A 82 -15.63 -5.33 6.20
C MET A 82 -16.46 -6.36 5.44
N ALA A 83 -16.24 -7.65 5.70
CA ALA A 83 -16.99 -8.73 5.07
C ALA A 83 -18.51 -8.62 5.34
N GLN A 84 -18.89 -8.28 6.57
CA GLN A 84 -20.31 -8.05 6.93
C GLN A 84 -20.90 -6.84 6.20
N ALA A 85 -20.16 -5.73 6.11
CA ALA A 85 -20.59 -4.52 5.40
C ALA A 85 -20.79 -4.77 3.89
N ILE A 86 -19.92 -5.57 3.30
CA ILE A 86 -20.01 -5.98 1.88
C ILE A 86 -21.24 -6.87 1.67
N LYS A 87 -21.44 -7.88 2.51
CA LYS A 87 -22.63 -8.76 2.43
C LYS A 87 -23.94 -7.97 2.52
N LYS A 88 -23.98 -6.95 3.37
CA LYS A 88 -25.14 -6.06 3.52
C LYS A 88 -25.23 -5.00 2.40
N LYS A 89 -24.39 -5.05 1.36
CA LYS A 89 -24.32 -4.07 0.27
C LYS A 89 -24.11 -2.61 0.71
N LYS A 90 -23.59 -2.41 1.92
CA LYS A 90 -23.35 -1.08 2.51
C LYS A 90 -22.02 -0.45 2.13
N LEU A 91 -21.15 -1.20 1.48
CA LEU A 91 -19.79 -0.77 1.18
C LEU A 91 -19.44 -0.92 -0.30
N LYS A 92 -18.91 0.15 -0.87
CA LYS A 92 -18.38 0.15 -2.24
C LYS A 92 -16.96 -0.46 -2.28
N PRO A 93 -16.55 -1.08 -3.41
CA PRO A 93 -15.19 -1.60 -3.57
C PRO A 93 -14.11 -0.55 -3.25
N GLY A 94 -13.05 -0.95 -2.55
CA GLY A 94 -11.94 -0.07 -2.19
C GLY A 94 -12.24 0.95 -1.10
N LYS A 95 -13.44 0.93 -0.49
CA LYS A 95 -13.79 1.76 0.66
C LYS A 95 -13.61 1.00 1.95
N SER A 96 -13.07 1.70 2.95
CA SER A 96 -12.87 1.19 4.32
C SER A 96 -14.05 1.54 5.21
N ILE A 97 -14.27 0.73 6.24
CA ILE A 97 -15.15 1.06 7.36
C ILE A 97 -14.43 2.02 8.32
N PRO A 98 -15.17 2.87 9.05
CA PRO A 98 -14.60 3.65 10.13
C PRO A 98 -14.13 2.75 11.30
N GLY A 99 -13.19 3.24 12.09
CA GLY A 99 -12.66 2.52 13.26
C GLY A 99 -11.47 1.62 12.93
N CYS A 100 -11.14 0.73 13.86
CA CYS A 100 -9.96 -0.15 13.79
C CYS A 100 -8.65 0.63 13.61
N ASN A 101 -8.42 1.61 14.48
CA ASN A 101 -7.25 2.50 14.46
C ASN A 101 -6.45 2.46 15.77
N SER A 102 -6.74 1.54 16.68
CA SER A 102 -6.09 1.47 18.00
C SER A 102 -4.65 1.03 17.88
N TYR A 103 -4.35 0.17 16.90
CA TYR A 103 -3.01 -0.33 16.64
C TYR A 103 -2.48 0.16 15.30
N PHE A 104 -1.18 0.46 15.28
CA PHE A 104 -0.48 0.98 14.10
C PHE A 104 -0.63 0.07 12.87
N LEU A 105 -0.56 -1.24 13.07
CA LEU A 105 -0.69 -2.23 12.00
C LEU A 105 -1.98 -2.02 11.18
N CYS A 106 -3.12 -1.99 11.84
CA CYS A 106 -4.41 -1.82 11.18
C CYS A 106 -4.55 -0.42 10.57
N LYS A 107 -4.12 0.62 11.30
CA LYS A 107 -4.13 2.01 10.82
C LYS A 107 -3.30 2.17 9.55
N PHE A 108 -2.15 1.51 9.46
CA PHE A 108 -1.23 1.60 8.33
C PHE A 108 -1.70 0.78 7.12
N LEU A 109 -2.13 -0.47 7.34
CA LEU A 109 -2.40 -1.41 6.26
C LEU A 109 -3.79 -1.27 5.64
N LYS A 110 -4.82 -0.94 6.43
CA LYS A 110 -6.22 -1.03 5.98
C LYS A 110 -6.53 -0.29 4.67
N ASP A 111 -6.06 0.93 4.53
CA ASP A 111 -6.37 1.76 3.36
C ASP A 111 -5.43 1.42 2.19
N THR A 112 -4.16 1.17 2.47
CA THR A 112 -3.17 0.75 1.47
C THR A 112 -3.57 -0.58 0.83
N MET A 113 -3.94 -1.55 1.64
CA MET A 113 -4.37 -2.87 1.21
C MET A 113 -5.61 -2.83 0.32
N LEU A 114 -6.60 -1.99 0.63
CA LEU A 114 -7.83 -1.87 -0.14
C LEU A 114 -7.62 -1.20 -1.52
N GLN A 115 -6.57 -0.40 -1.66
CA GLN A 115 -6.21 0.33 -2.88
C GLN A 115 -5.13 -0.36 -3.70
N ALA A 116 -4.53 -1.43 -3.20
CA ALA A 116 -3.50 -2.22 -3.86
C ALA A 116 -4.04 -3.61 -4.30
N ARG A 117 -3.35 -4.26 -5.22
CA ARG A 117 -3.53 -5.69 -5.44
C ARG A 117 -2.86 -6.41 -4.29
N THR A 118 -3.65 -7.00 -3.40
CA THR A 118 -3.18 -7.60 -2.16
C THR A 118 -3.23 -9.12 -2.25
N TYR A 119 -2.15 -9.77 -1.85
CA TYR A 119 -2.04 -11.21 -1.68
C TYR A 119 -1.80 -11.47 -0.19
N LEU A 120 -2.58 -12.37 0.39
CA LEU A 120 -2.47 -12.79 1.78
C LEU A 120 -1.98 -14.24 1.81
N PHE A 121 -0.82 -14.46 2.40
CA PHE A 121 -0.25 -15.78 2.64
C PHE A 121 -0.49 -16.15 4.10
N CYS A 122 -1.18 -17.26 4.33
CA CYS A 122 -1.47 -17.77 5.66
C CYS A 122 -0.71 -19.08 5.88
N ALA A 123 0.27 -19.04 6.77
CA ALA A 123 0.98 -20.24 7.20
C ALA A 123 0.15 -20.96 8.28
N ILE A 124 0.00 -22.26 8.15
CA ILE A 124 -0.72 -23.12 9.09
C ILE A 124 0.13 -24.33 9.49
N ARG A 125 -0.17 -24.91 10.64
CA ARG A 125 0.50 -26.13 11.13
C ARG A 125 -0.48 -27.30 11.08
N PRO A 126 -0.05 -28.48 10.59
CA PRO A 126 -0.92 -29.63 10.42
C PRO A 126 -1.17 -30.42 11.73
N GLU A 127 -0.32 -30.26 12.76
CA GLU A 127 -0.40 -31.03 13.96
C GLU A 127 -1.69 -30.73 14.75
N VAL A 128 -2.29 -31.79 15.32
CA VAL A 128 -3.59 -31.74 16.03
C VAL A 128 -3.63 -30.65 17.13
N LYS A 129 -2.55 -30.52 17.89
CA LYS A 129 -2.45 -29.52 18.96
C LYS A 129 -2.57 -28.06 18.48
N TYR A 130 -2.34 -27.80 17.18
CA TYR A 130 -2.46 -26.46 16.58
C TYR A 130 -3.76 -26.24 15.80
N HIS A 131 -4.68 -27.23 15.77
CA HIS A 131 -5.96 -27.08 15.07
C HIS A 131 -6.72 -25.80 15.45
N PRO A 132 -6.85 -25.39 16.72
CA PRO A 132 -7.57 -24.15 17.06
C PRO A 132 -6.98 -22.92 16.38
N TYR A 133 -5.66 -22.84 16.28
CA TYR A 133 -4.96 -21.72 15.60
C TYR A 133 -5.11 -21.80 14.09
N THR A 134 -5.05 -23.01 13.53
CA THR A 134 -5.32 -23.23 12.10
C THR A 134 -6.73 -22.79 11.73
N PHE A 135 -7.75 -23.16 12.51
CA PHE A 135 -9.13 -22.70 12.29
C PHE A 135 -9.26 -21.17 12.40
N SER A 136 -8.61 -20.54 13.35
CA SER A 136 -8.58 -19.08 13.49
C SER A 136 -7.97 -18.43 12.26
N THR A 137 -6.82 -18.92 11.79
CA THR A 137 -6.13 -18.42 10.59
C THR A 137 -6.98 -18.60 9.33
N LEU A 138 -7.64 -19.73 9.15
CA LEU A 138 -8.55 -19.97 8.04
C LEU A 138 -9.79 -19.07 8.09
N GLY A 139 -10.32 -18.80 9.29
CA GLY A 139 -11.40 -17.85 9.51
C GLY A 139 -10.99 -16.41 9.13
N PHE A 140 -9.79 -16.01 9.49
CA PHE A 140 -9.19 -14.73 9.09
C PHE A 140 -9.06 -14.64 7.57
N ALA A 141 -8.48 -15.65 6.91
CA ALA A 141 -8.35 -15.71 5.46
C ALA A 141 -9.71 -15.67 4.75
N LYS A 142 -10.70 -16.41 5.24
CA LYS A 142 -12.08 -16.39 4.71
C LYS A 142 -12.70 -15.01 4.78
N ASN A 143 -12.53 -14.27 5.86
CA ASN A 143 -13.06 -12.92 5.97
C ASN A 143 -12.32 -11.94 5.04
N ALA A 144 -11.01 -12.09 4.91
CA ALA A 144 -10.20 -11.28 4.00
C ALA A 144 -10.58 -11.53 2.53
N SER A 145 -10.85 -12.77 2.13
CA SER A 145 -11.13 -13.15 0.74
C SER A 145 -12.40 -12.52 0.16
N VAL A 146 -13.37 -12.13 0.98
CA VAL A 146 -14.61 -11.50 0.52
C VAL A 146 -14.48 -9.98 0.33
N ILE A 147 -13.34 -9.39 0.70
CA ILE A 147 -13.12 -7.95 0.60
C ILE A 147 -12.85 -7.59 -0.86
N LYS A 148 -13.68 -6.69 -1.39
CA LYS A 148 -13.52 -6.19 -2.75
C LYS A 148 -12.49 -5.08 -2.77
N LEU A 149 -11.39 -5.33 -3.46
CA LEU A 149 -10.32 -4.36 -3.68
C LEU A 149 -10.67 -3.42 -4.85
N SER A 150 -10.13 -2.22 -4.82
CA SER A 150 -10.17 -1.27 -5.93
C SER A 150 -8.75 -0.75 -6.17
N PRO A 151 -7.90 -1.56 -6.82
CA PRO A 151 -6.51 -1.18 -7.06
C PRO A 151 -6.47 0.10 -7.89
N LYS A 152 -5.78 1.09 -7.36
CA LYS A 152 -5.51 2.33 -8.09
C LYS A 152 -4.14 2.22 -8.72
N LYS A 153 -4.05 2.58 -10.00
CA LYS A 153 -2.74 2.78 -10.62
C LYS A 153 -2.04 3.93 -9.90
N ALA A 154 -0.83 3.69 -9.43
CA ALA A 154 -0.03 4.77 -8.89
C ALA A 154 0.34 5.71 -10.04
N THR A 155 -0.19 6.91 -10.05
CA THR A 155 0.31 7.98 -10.89
C THR A 155 1.62 8.49 -10.27
N ALA A 156 2.66 8.51 -11.08
CA ALA A 156 3.89 9.18 -10.69
C ALA A 156 3.58 10.66 -10.65
N ALA A 157 3.53 11.24 -9.54
CA ALA A 157 3.69 12.62 -9.19
C ALA A 157 2.99 12.89 -7.88
N SER A 158 3.71 13.15 -6.89
CA SER A 158 3.14 13.44 -5.58
C SER A 158 3.76 14.66 -4.92
N SER A 159 4.74 15.30 -5.55
CA SER A 159 5.20 16.59 -5.02
C SER A 159 4.13 17.66 -5.29
N PRO A 160 3.94 18.64 -4.39
CA PRO A 160 3.02 19.75 -4.63
C PRO A 160 3.36 20.52 -5.91
N MET A 161 4.63 20.59 -6.26
CA MET A 161 5.14 21.25 -7.47
C MET A 161 4.72 20.48 -8.72
N GLU A 162 4.92 19.17 -8.74
CA GLU A 162 4.48 18.29 -9.84
C GLU A 162 2.98 18.40 -10.10
N ARG A 163 2.15 18.41 -9.04
CA ARG A 163 0.69 18.56 -9.18
C ARG A 163 0.29 19.91 -9.74
N LYS A 164 1.01 20.98 -9.38
CA LYS A 164 0.77 22.32 -9.90
C LYS A 164 1.10 22.39 -11.39
N LEU A 165 2.30 21.92 -11.77
CA LEU A 165 2.76 21.85 -13.16
C LEU A 165 1.83 21.00 -14.04
N MET A 166 1.35 19.85 -13.53
CA MET A 166 0.38 19.02 -14.26
C MET A 166 -0.94 19.75 -14.52
N LYS A 167 -1.49 20.44 -13.51
CA LYS A 167 -2.73 21.21 -13.69
C LYS A 167 -2.57 22.37 -14.67
N GLU A 168 -1.44 23.07 -14.62
CA GLU A 168 -1.13 24.15 -15.56
C GLU A 168 -1.00 23.63 -16.98
N LEU A 169 -0.34 22.48 -17.15
CA LEU A 169 -0.18 21.82 -18.45
C LEU A 169 -1.51 21.33 -19.02
N GLU A 170 -2.39 20.76 -18.20
CA GLU A 170 -3.75 20.37 -18.61
C GLU A 170 -4.60 21.57 -19.00
N SER A 171 -4.52 22.68 -18.25
CA SER A 171 -5.28 23.90 -18.58
C SER A 171 -4.80 24.52 -19.87
N MET A 172 -3.48 24.54 -20.13
CA MET A 172 -2.93 25.04 -21.39
C MET A 172 -3.29 24.12 -22.57
N LYS A 173 -3.24 22.81 -22.43
CA LYS A 173 -3.71 21.88 -23.47
C LYS A 173 -5.18 22.07 -23.82
N ALA A 174 -6.04 22.27 -22.82
CA ALA A 174 -7.45 22.54 -23.02
C ALA A 174 -7.67 23.89 -23.78
N LEU A 175 -6.86 24.90 -23.45
CA LEU A 175 -6.93 26.22 -24.12
C LEU A 175 -6.48 26.11 -25.58
N VAL A 176 -5.36 25.44 -25.86
CA VAL A 176 -4.90 25.20 -27.24
C VAL A 176 -5.93 24.41 -28.05
N ALA A 177 -6.52 23.37 -27.44
CA ALA A 177 -7.57 22.58 -28.08
C ALA A 177 -8.82 23.46 -28.41
N SER A 178 -9.19 24.38 -27.54
CA SER A 178 -10.31 25.31 -27.78
C SER A 178 -10.02 26.31 -28.88
N LEU A 179 -8.77 26.72 -29.05
CA LEU A 179 -8.32 27.64 -30.11
C LEU A 179 -8.25 26.95 -31.47
N ASN A 180 -7.97 25.63 -31.49
CA ASN A 180 -7.89 24.83 -32.70
C ASN A 180 -9.25 24.21 -33.11
N ALA A 181 -10.34 24.45 -32.35
CA ALA A 181 -11.64 23.92 -32.70
C ALA A 181 -12.19 24.65 -33.94
N PRO A 182 -12.68 23.96 -35.00
CA PRO A 182 -13.27 24.58 -36.15
C PRO A 182 -14.60 25.23 -35.78
N GLY A 183 -14.59 26.55 -35.55
CA GLY A 183 -15.78 27.30 -35.17
C GLY A 183 -15.51 28.61 -34.42
N GLY A 184 -14.26 28.91 -34.03
CA GLY A 184 -13.87 30.15 -33.33
C GLY A 184 -13.38 31.24 -34.26
N GLY A 185 -13.92 31.39 -35.45
CA GLY A 185 -13.54 32.37 -36.44
C GLY A 185 -14.25 33.69 -36.27
N GLY A 186 -13.72 34.59 -35.44
CA GLY A 186 -14.01 36.01 -35.49
C GLY A 186 -12.82 36.74 -36.12
N GLY A 187 -13.01 37.35 -37.27
CA GLY A 187 -11.98 37.90 -38.13
C GLY A 187 -11.09 38.98 -37.49
N GLY A 188 -9.85 38.99 -37.93
CA GLY A 188 -8.89 40.07 -37.72
C GLY A 188 -7.78 39.77 -36.74
N GLY A 189 -6.71 39.12 -37.18
CA GLY A 189 -5.49 39.03 -36.42
C GLY A 189 -4.69 37.72 -36.52
N ASP A 190 -4.67 37.10 -37.69
CA ASP A 190 -4.00 35.80 -37.89
C ASP A 190 -2.54 35.75 -37.41
N ALA A 191 -1.76 36.83 -37.62
CA ALA A 191 -0.35 36.88 -37.21
C ALA A 191 -0.16 36.99 -35.69
N ALA A 192 -1.01 37.77 -35.00
CA ALA A 192 -0.93 37.91 -33.55
C ALA A 192 -1.43 36.68 -32.83
N MET A 193 -2.43 35.98 -33.38
CA MET A 193 -2.97 34.74 -32.86
C MET A 193 -1.99 33.60 -33.05
N ALA A 194 -1.36 33.48 -34.23
CA ALA A 194 -0.31 32.52 -34.52
C ALA A 194 0.92 32.71 -33.63
N ALA A 195 1.34 33.98 -33.38
CA ALA A 195 2.42 34.28 -32.45
C ALA A 195 2.09 33.87 -31.00
N LYS A 196 0.84 34.11 -30.54
CA LYS A 196 0.39 33.65 -29.20
C LYS A 196 0.34 32.14 -29.08
N MET A 197 -0.13 31.44 -30.11
CA MET A 197 -0.17 29.99 -30.15
C MET A 197 1.25 29.41 -30.09
N LYS A 198 2.18 29.94 -30.88
CA LYS A 198 3.58 29.50 -30.85
C LYS A 198 4.25 29.73 -29.50
N ALA A 199 4.02 30.87 -28.86
CA ALA A 199 4.53 31.16 -27.51
C ALA A 199 3.94 30.22 -26.46
N MET A 200 2.67 29.84 -26.56
CA MET A 200 2.02 28.84 -25.69
C MET A 200 2.56 27.43 -25.91
N GLU A 201 2.83 27.05 -27.14
CA GLU A 201 3.44 25.73 -27.44
C GLU A 201 4.86 25.64 -26.89
N GLU A 202 5.66 26.74 -27.00
CA GLU A 202 7.01 26.83 -26.43
C GLU A 202 6.98 26.76 -24.89
N ASP A 203 6.03 27.45 -24.22
CA ASP A 203 5.84 27.41 -22.77
C ASP A 203 5.37 26.02 -22.30
N MET A 204 4.49 25.37 -23.06
CA MET A 204 4.09 23.98 -22.82
C MET A 204 5.26 23.01 -22.94
N ALA A 205 6.13 23.17 -23.94
CA ALA A 205 7.30 22.33 -24.12
C ALA A 205 8.32 22.53 -22.99
N ALA A 206 8.54 23.78 -22.55
CA ALA A 206 9.40 24.11 -21.42
C ALA A 206 8.87 23.50 -20.10
N LYS A 207 7.58 23.64 -19.81
CA LYS A 207 6.94 23.07 -18.61
C LYS A 207 6.88 21.53 -18.64
N SER A 208 6.75 20.94 -19.82
CA SER A 208 6.85 19.48 -19.98
C SER A 208 8.25 18.96 -19.66
N LYS A 209 9.30 19.67 -20.09
CA LYS A 209 10.69 19.33 -19.72
C LYS A 209 10.98 19.53 -18.25
N GLU A 210 10.45 20.58 -17.63
CA GLU A 210 10.59 20.83 -16.20
C GLU A 210 9.90 19.72 -15.37
N LEU A 211 8.75 19.26 -15.82
CA LEU A 211 8.04 18.14 -15.22
C LEU A 211 8.83 16.81 -15.36
N GLU A 212 9.47 16.58 -16.51
CA GLU A 212 10.33 15.41 -16.73
C GLU A 212 11.56 15.40 -15.81
N LEU A 213 12.17 16.57 -15.60
CA LEU A 213 13.30 16.76 -14.67
C LEU A 213 12.87 16.56 -13.21
N ALA A 214 11.68 16.96 -12.83
CA ALA A 214 11.15 16.78 -11.48
C ALA A 214 10.71 15.34 -11.18
N LEU A 215 10.53 14.50 -12.21
CA LEU A 215 10.11 13.11 -12.11
C LEU A 215 11.26 12.09 -12.12
N ASN A 216 12.49 12.52 -12.45
CA ASN A 216 13.71 11.70 -12.42
C ASN A 216 14.45 11.84 -11.11
#